data_5e24d533d2dda7a8a23767dad8c8767f
#
_entry.id   5e24d533d2dda7a8a23767dad8c8767f
#
_cell.length_a   1.000
_cell.length_b   1.000
_cell.length_c   1.000
_cell.angle_alpha   90.00
_cell.angle_beta   90.00
_cell.angle_gamma   90.00
#
_symmetry.space_group_name_H-M   'P 1'
#
loop_
_entity.id
_entity.type
_entity.pdbx_description
1 polymer ?
#
loop_
_entity_poly.entity_id
_entity_poly.type
_entity_poly.pdbx_seq_one_letter_code
_entity_poly.pdbx_strand_id
1 'polypeptide(L)'
;MPTLYLIDGSAYIYRAFFALPPLANSKGLQTNAVYGFTTMLLKVLRDHRPDYVAVVFDEKGPTHRHEAFKDYKAQRPPMPQGMSAQIPYIHRVVEALSLPVIRQAGYEADDLIGTLARKGEVEGLDVVIVTSDKDMFQLLTPKTRIYDPVKDKWFGEADSQVRFGVEPARVVEIMGLMGDTSDNIPGVKGIGEKTAVKLITQFGTIEELLNRIEEVTPTKTKNLLREQGEQARMSKQLATIQLDCPLEFVPAHFQAKAPQAEILVSLLRELEFMTLAKAFQGETPEQNRLGADVEQIHDAAAADAFLK
;
A
#
# COMPACT_ATOMS: atom_id res chain seq x y z
N MET A 1 -4.70 17.96 -13.91
CA MET A 1 -4.64 16.77 -14.80
C MET A 1 -5.52 15.69 -14.21
N PRO A 2 -6.05 14.76 -14.98
CA PRO A 2 -6.83 13.66 -14.39
C PRO A 2 -5.96 12.80 -13.48
N THR A 3 -6.58 12.26 -12.42
CA THR A 3 -5.87 11.57 -11.35
C THR A 3 -6.26 10.10 -11.26
N LEU A 4 -5.26 9.22 -11.08
CA LEU A 4 -5.42 7.79 -10.82
C LEU A 4 -5.09 7.48 -9.36
N TYR A 5 -6.07 6.97 -8.61
CA TYR A 5 -5.87 6.50 -7.24
C TYR A 5 -5.70 4.99 -7.22
N LEU A 6 -4.55 4.52 -6.74
CA LEU A 6 -4.22 3.11 -6.54
C LEU A 6 -4.24 2.82 -5.04
N ILE A 7 -5.25 2.09 -4.60
CA ILE A 7 -5.48 1.82 -3.18
C ILE A 7 -4.90 0.46 -2.83
N ASP A 8 -3.94 0.44 -1.91
CA ASP A 8 -3.35 -0.77 -1.35
C ASP A 8 -4.35 -1.45 -0.40
N GLY A 9 -5.19 -2.31 -0.97
CA GLY A 9 -6.26 -2.97 -0.24
C GLY A 9 -5.76 -3.93 0.81
N SER A 10 -4.66 -4.65 0.52
CA SER A 10 -4.09 -5.62 1.45
C SER A 10 -3.56 -4.96 2.72
N ALA A 11 -2.75 -3.91 2.60
CA ALA A 11 -2.23 -3.18 3.75
C ALA A 11 -3.36 -2.60 4.61
N TYR A 12 -4.42 -2.07 3.96
CA TYR A 12 -5.54 -1.49 4.71
C TYR A 12 -6.44 -2.50 5.41
N ILE A 13 -6.58 -3.72 4.89
CA ILE A 13 -7.27 -4.81 5.62
C ILE A 13 -6.55 -5.09 6.94
N TYR A 14 -5.23 -5.31 6.87
CA TYR A 14 -4.41 -5.58 8.06
C TYR A 14 -4.49 -4.41 9.05
N ARG A 15 -4.32 -3.20 8.53
CA ARG A 15 -4.36 -2.00 9.38
C ARG A 15 -5.70 -1.83 10.07
N ALA A 16 -6.81 -1.95 9.35
CA ALA A 16 -8.16 -1.83 9.92
C ALA A 16 -8.41 -2.89 11.00
N PHE A 17 -7.96 -4.12 10.77
CA PHE A 17 -8.14 -5.21 11.71
C PHE A 17 -7.42 -4.96 13.05
N PHE A 18 -6.19 -4.46 13.02
CA PHE A 18 -5.39 -4.27 14.23
C PHE A 18 -5.55 -2.90 14.88
N ALA A 19 -6.01 -1.88 14.15
CA ALA A 19 -6.21 -0.54 14.70
C ALA A 19 -7.53 -0.38 15.46
N LEU A 20 -8.55 -1.13 15.08
CA LEU A 20 -9.87 -1.05 15.74
C LEU A 20 -10.04 -2.16 16.79
N PRO A 21 -10.77 -1.86 17.88
CA PRO A 21 -11.17 -2.90 18.82
C PRO A 21 -11.99 -3.98 18.10
N PRO A 22 -12.06 -5.20 18.65
CA PRO A 22 -12.93 -6.23 18.11
C PRO A 22 -14.39 -5.76 18.07
N LEU A 23 -14.93 -5.57 16.87
CA LEU A 23 -16.36 -5.32 16.62
C LEU A 23 -16.97 -6.59 16.06
N ALA A 24 -18.20 -6.88 16.43
CA ALA A 24 -18.95 -8.01 15.87
C ALA A 24 -20.41 -7.62 15.67
N ASN A 25 -21.03 -8.16 14.62
CA ASN A 25 -22.48 -8.03 14.46
C ASN A 25 -23.25 -9.01 15.38
N SER A 26 -24.58 -8.89 15.43
CA SER A 26 -25.46 -9.73 16.28
C SER A 26 -25.36 -11.23 15.96
N LYS A 27 -24.84 -11.62 14.78
CA LYS A 27 -24.60 -12.99 14.37
C LYS A 27 -23.23 -13.53 14.77
N GLY A 28 -22.42 -12.74 15.49
CA GLY A 28 -21.08 -13.11 15.95
C GLY A 28 -20.00 -13.01 14.88
N LEU A 29 -20.29 -12.45 13.71
CA LEU A 29 -19.26 -12.16 12.69
C LEU A 29 -18.44 -10.96 13.18
N GLN A 30 -17.13 -11.14 13.25
CA GLN A 30 -16.22 -10.02 13.52
C GLN A 30 -16.21 -9.06 12.31
N THR A 31 -16.31 -7.75 12.54
CA THR A 31 -16.57 -6.75 11.50
C THR A 31 -15.62 -5.54 11.52
N ASN A 32 -14.69 -5.48 12.47
CA ASN A 32 -13.77 -4.34 12.63
C ASN A 32 -12.94 -4.05 11.36
N ALA A 33 -12.41 -5.07 10.68
CA ALA A 33 -11.64 -4.87 9.45
C ALA A 33 -12.52 -4.32 8.33
N VAL A 34 -13.72 -4.89 8.13
CA VAL A 34 -14.67 -4.41 7.10
C VAL A 34 -15.07 -2.97 7.39
N TYR A 35 -15.38 -2.65 8.66
CA TYR A 35 -15.79 -1.31 9.05
C TYR A 35 -14.69 -0.28 8.79
N GLY A 36 -13.48 -0.54 9.29
CA GLY A 36 -12.36 0.39 9.13
C GLY A 36 -11.95 0.56 7.67
N PHE A 37 -11.88 -0.55 6.92
CA PHE A 37 -11.59 -0.53 5.49
C PHE A 37 -12.64 0.29 4.71
N THR A 38 -13.94 0.04 4.95
CA THR A 38 -15.03 0.75 4.29
C THR A 38 -14.99 2.24 4.60
N THR A 39 -14.82 2.61 5.87
CA THR A 39 -14.76 4.01 6.30
C THR A 39 -13.59 4.75 5.65
N MET A 40 -12.39 4.14 5.63
CA MET A 40 -11.22 4.70 4.98
C MET A 40 -11.46 4.88 3.47
N LEU A 41 -11.99 3.85 2.81
CA LEU A 41 -12.24 3.89 1.37
C LEU A 41 -13.24 5.00 1.00
N LEU A 42 -14.35 5.10 1.74
CA LEU A 42 -15.34 6.17 1.56
C LEU A 42 -14.74 7.56 1.80
N LYS A 43 -13.87 7.70 2.82
CA LYS A 43 -13.15 8.96 3.07
C LYS A 43 -12.31 9.35 1.84
N VAL A 44 -11.49 8.43 1.33
CA VAL A 44 -10.64 8.70 0.15
C VAL A 44 -11.48 9.12 -1.05
N LEU A 45 -12.55 8.38 -1.36
CA LEU A 45 -13.40 8.67 -2.51
C LEU A 45 -14.13 10.01 -2.39
N ARG A 46 -14.64 10.34 -1.20
CA ARG A 46 -15.34 11.60 -0.93
C ARG A 46 -14.40 12.81 -0.97
N ASP A 47 -13.27 12.72 -0.27
CA ASP A 47 -12.39 13.87 -0.04
C ASP A 47 -11.57 14.21 -1.30
N HIS A 48 -11.24 13.20 -2.12
CA HIS A 48 -10.36 13.38 -3.27
C HIS A 48 -11.05 13.26 -4.64
N ARG A 49 -12.22 12.62 -4.73
CA ARG A 49 -13.02 12.47 -5.97
C ARG A 49 -12.15 12.07 -7.18
N PRO A 50 -11.49 10.93 -7.15
CA PRO A 50 -10.58 10.51 -8.21
C PRO A 50 -11.29 10.35 -9.55
N ASP A 51 -10.61 10.72 -10.67
CA ASP A 51 -11.11 10.45 -12.02
C ASP A 51 -11.05 8.96 -12.33
N TYR A 52 -9.95 8.33 -11.89
CA TYR A 52 -9.67 6.90 -12.03
C TYR A 52 -9.27 6.32 -10.68
N VAL A 53 -9.69 5.09 -10.42
CA VAL A 53 -9.41 4.41 -9.13
C VAL A 53 -9.35 2.91 -9.33
N ALA A 54 -8.49 2.24 -8.56
CA ALA A 54 -8.50 0.79 -8.40
C ALA A 54 -8.11 0.41 -6.99
N VAL A 55 -8.63 -0.72 -6.51
CA VAL A 55 -8.21 -1.36 -5.26
C VAL A 55 -7.38 -2.58 -5.61
N VAL A 56 -6.16 -2.63 -5.10
CA VAL A 56 -5.19 -3.67 -5.42
C VAL A 56 -5.05 -4.60 -4.21
N PHE A 57 -5.12 -5.90 -4.45
CA PHE A 57 -4.98 -6.91 -3.40
C PHE A 57 -3.91 -7.93 -3.78
N ASP A 58 -3.24 -8.48 -2.76
CA ASP A 58 -2.43 -9.67 -2.92
C ASP A 58 -3.30 -10.86 -3.34
N GLU A 59 -2.75 -11.72 -4.19
CA GLU A 59 -3.34 -13.01 -4.51
C GLU A 59 -2.66 -14.10 -3.65
N LYS A 60 -3.39 -15.18 -3.38
CA LYS A 60 -2.85 -16.31 -2.63
C LYS A 60 -1.79 -17.06 -3.45
N GLY A 61 -0.71 -17.43 -2.79
CA GLY A 61 0.34 -18.26 -3.39
C GLY A 61 1.73 -17.64 -3.25
N PRO A 62 2.75 -18.39 -3.67
CA PRO A 62 4.11 -17.88 -3.70
C PRO A 62 4.27 -16.83 -4.81
N THR A 63 5.20 -15.90 -4.57
CA THR A 63 5.61 -14.89 -5.56
C THR A 63 7.05 -15.17 -5.99
N HIS A 64 7.52 -14.49 -7.03
CA HIS A 64 8.90 -14.58 -7.48
C HIS A 64 9.93 -14.34 -6.34
N ARG A 65 9.57 -13.55 -5.30
CA ARG A 65 10.43 -13.33 -4.13
C ARG A 65 10.60 -14.58 -3.28
N HIS A 66 9.55 -15.40 -3.13
CA HIS A 66 9.64 -16.70 -2.43
C HIS A 66 10.47 -17.71 -3.20
N GLU A 67 10.49 -17.63 -4.53
CA GLU A 67 11.37 -18.47 -5.37
C GLU A 67 12.84 -18.05 -5.24
N ALA A 68 13.09 -16.73 -5.19
CA ALA A 68 14.44 -16.18 -5.03
C ALA A 68 15.01 -16.38 -3.62
N PHE A 69 14.15 -16.31 -2.58
CA PHE A 69 14.56 -16.42 -1.18
C PHE A 69 13.46 -17.10 -0.35
N LYS A 70 13.68 -18.35 0.02
CA LYS A 70 12.69 -19.19 0.72
C LYS A 70 12.24 -18.65 2.07
N ASP A 71 13.10 -17.89 2.74
CA ASP A 71 12.80 -17.29 4.04
C ASP A 71 12.09 -15.94 3.93
N TYR A 72 11.79 -15.46 2.71
CA TYR A 72 11.06 -14.22 2.50
C TYR A 72 9.69 -14.30 3.20
N LYS A 73 9.40 -13.34 4.09
CA LYS A 73 8.17 -13.25 4.90
C LYS A 73 7.88 -14.50 5.77
N ALA A 74 8.83 -15.45 5.93
CA ALA A 74 8.60 -16.72 6.62
C ALA A 74 8.26 -16.56 8.11
N GLN A 75 8.69 -15.48 8.75
CA GLN A 75 8.40 -15.20 10.17
C GLN A 75 7.02 -14.54 10.37
N ARG A 76 6.31 -14.15 9.29
CA ARG A 76 4.98 -13.56 9.43
C ARG A 76 4.00 -14.60 10.01
N PRO A 77 3.25 -14.24 11.08
CA PRO A 77 2.24 -15.15 11.60
C PRO A 77 1.14 -15.37 10.54
N PRO A 78 0.46 -16.52 10.58
CA PRO A 78 -0.68 -16.75 9.70
C PRO A 78 -1.76 -15.70 9.95
N MET A 79 -2.52 -15.39 8.89
CA MET A 79 -3.63 -14.45 8.98
C MET A 79 -4.62 -14.87 10.07
N PRO A 80 -5.00 -13.97 11.00
CA PRO A 80 -5.99 -14.27 12.02
C PRO A 80 -7.31 -14.77 11.42
N GLN A 81 -7.90 -15.79 12.00
CA GLN A 81 -9.16 -16.36 11.49
C GLN A 81 -10.27 -15.31 11.44
N GLY A 82 -10.38 -14.45 12.47
CA GLY A 82 -11.35 -13.35 12.48
C GLY A 82 -11.15 -12.34 11.35
N MET A 83 -9.91 -12.13 10.87
CA MET A 83 -9.64 -11.28 9.72
C MET A 83 -9.99 -12.00 8.41
N SER A 84 -9.59 -13.26 8.25
CA SER A 84 -9.86 -14.02 7.02
C SER A 84 -11.36 -14.16 6.73
N ALA A 85 -12.19 -14.27 7.77
CA ALA A 85 -13.64 -14.31 7.65
C ALA A 85 -14.26 -13.02 7.12
N GLN A 86 -13.57 -11.90 7.26
CA GLN A 86 -14.04 -10.58 6.83
C GLN A 86 -13.67 -10.25 5.37
N ILE A 87 -12.65 -10.89 4.81
CA ILE A 87 -12.18 -10.60 3.44
C ILE A 87 -13.29 -10.69 2.38
N PRO A 88 -14.18 -11.73 2.37
CA PRO A 88 -15.27 -11.77 1.40
C PRO A 88 -16.21 -10.57 1.47
N TYR A 89 -16.45 -10.04 2.66
CA TYR A 89 -17.29 -8.85 2.85
C TYR A 89 -16.60 -7.59 2.33
N ILE A 90 -15.29 -7.46 2.54
CA ILE A 90 -14.49 -6.35 1.99
C ILE A 90 -14.57 -6.35 0.46
N HIS A 91 -14.41 -7.50 -0.18
CA HIS A 91 -14.56 -7.59 -1.64
C HIS A 91 -15.98 -7.21 -2.10
N ARG A 92 -17.03 -7.66 -1.40
CA ARG A 92 -18.42 -7.25 -1.68
C ARG A 92 -18.63 -5.74 -1.54
N VAL A 93 -18.00 -5.09 -0.56
CA VAL A 93 -18.05 -3.64 -0.40
C VAL A 93 -17.38 -2.94 -1.59
N VAL A 94 -16.18 -3.37 -1.99
CA VAL A 94 -15.44 -2.80 -3.14
C VAL A 94 -16.25 -2.95 -4.42
N GLU A 95 -16.86 -4.11 -4.64
CA GLU A 95 -17.73 -4.40 -5.79
C GLU A 95 -19.00 -3.52 -5.78
N ALA A 96 -19.67 -3.41 -4.62
CA ALA A 96 -20.86 -2.56 -4.46
C ALA A 96 -20.54 -1.06 -4.64
N LEU A 97 -19.31 -0.65 -4.38
CA LEU A 97 -18.80 0.69 -4.70
C LEU A 97 -18.42 0.86 -6.18
N SER A 98 -18.62 -0.17 -7.01
CA SER A 98 -18.26 -0.19 -8.44
C SER A 98 -16.77 0.09 -8.71
N LEU A 99 -15.89 -0.28 -7.76
CA LEU A 99 -14.46 -0.06 -7.90
C LEU A 99 -13.76 -1.25 -8.55
N PRO A 100 -12.89 -1.03 -9.55
CA PRO A 100 -12.05 -2.07 -10.11
C PRO A 100 -11.17 -2.73 -9.07
N VAL A 101 -11.13 -4.06 -9.08
CA VAL A 101 -10.25 -4.87 -8.23
C VAL A 101 -9.13 -5.44 -9.10
N ILE A 102 -7.88 -5.19 -8.69
CA ILE A 102 -6.70 -5.71 -9.36
C ILE A 102 -6.02 -6.73 -8.46
N ARG A 103 -5.73 -7.89 -9.02
CA ARG A 103 -4.94 -8.96 -8.39
C ARG A 103 -4.32 -9.83 -9.48
N GLN A 104 -3.14 -10.37 -9.23
CA GLN A 104 -2.42 -11.22 -10.17
C GLN A 104 -1.59 -12.24 -9.42
N ALA A 105 -1.81 -13.52 -9.70
CA ALA A 105 -1.00 -14.60 -9.12
C ALA A 105 0.48 -14.45 -9.47
N GLY A 106 1.36 -14.73 -8.52
CA GLY A 106 2.81 -14.64 -8.68
C GLY A 106 3.41 -13.26 -8.40
N TYR A 107 2.58 -12.24 -8.16
CA TYR A 107 2.99 -10.86 -7.85
C TYR A 107 2.36 -10.39 -6.54
N GLU A 108 3.03 -9.46 -5.88
CA GLU A 108 2.49 -8.78 -4.71
C GLU A 108 1.70 -7.53 -5.12
N ALA A 109 0.80 -7.06 -4.25
CA ALA A 109 0.04 -5.82 -4.50
C ALA A 109 0.95 -4.65 -4.85
N ASP A 110 2.11 -4.55 -4.20
CA ASP A 110 3.13 -3.51 -4.43
C ASP A 110 3.63 -3.48 -5.88
N ASP A 111 3.89 -4.67 -6.46
CA ASP A 111 4.34 -4.80 -7.86
C ASP A 111 3.24 -4.35 -8.83
N LEU A 112 2.00 -4.73 -8.54
CA LEU A 112 0.84 -4.33 -9.35
C LEU A 112 0.61 -2.82 -9.27
N ILE A 113 0.69 -2.24 -8.07
CA ILE A 113 0.59 -0.79 -7.84
C ILE A 113 1.71 -0.06 -8.58
N GLY A 114 2.97 -0.50 -8.44
CA GLY A 114 4.11 0.10 -9.12
C GLY A 114 3.97 0.06 -10.65
N THR A 115 3.55 -1.10 -11.18
CA THR A 115 3.30 -1.27 -12.62
C THR A 115 2.20 -0.34 -13.13
N LEU A 116 1.06 -0.27 -12.40
CA LEU A 116 -0.06 0.60 -12.79
C LEU A 116 0.28 2.07 -12.64
N ALA A 117 1.05 2.44 -11.62
CA ALA A 117 1.53 3.81 -11.46
C ALA A 117 2.35 4.27 -12.66
N ARG A 118 3.32 3.46 -13.09
CA ARG A 118 4.13 3.76 -14.29
C ARG A 118 3.30 3.84 -15.56
N LYS A 119 2.37 2.92 -15.76
CA LYS A 119 1.47 2.94 -16.93
C LYS A 119 0.55 4.16 -16.90
N GLY A 120 0.03 4.54 -15.75
CA GLY A 120 -0.76 5.76 -15.56
C GLY A 120 0.02 7.04 -15.91
N GLU A 121 1.28 7.14 -15.46
CA GLU A 121 2.16 8.25 -15.82
C GLU A 121 2.42 8.36 -17.33
N VAL A 122 2.59 7.22 -18.01
CA VAL A 122 2.76 7.17 -19.48
C VAL A 122 1.52 7.68 -20.20
N GLU A 123 0.33 7.38 -19.68
CA GLU A 123 -0.96 7.90 -20.19
C GLU A 123 -1.22 9.37 -19.78
N GLY A 124 -0.29 10.02 -19.10
CA GLY A 124 -0.37 11.44 -18.75
C GLY A 124 -1.17 11.74 -17.49
N LEU A 125 -1.44 10.73 -16.65
CA LEU A 125 -2.16 10.89 -15.40
C LEU A 125 -1.21 11.30 -14.26
N ASP A 126 -1.73 12.06 -13.30
CA ASP A 126 -1.14 12.14 -11.97
C ASP A 126 -1.58 10.91 -11.17
N VAL A 127 -0.65 10.30 -10.42
CA VAL A 127 -0.91 9.07 -9.68
C VAL A 127 -0.85 9.33 -8.18
N VAL A 128 -1.81 8.78 -7.46
CA VAL A 128 -1.84 8.79 -5.99
C VAL A 128 -1.88 7.35 -5.50
N ILE A 129 -0.82 6.92 -4.87
CA ILE A 129 -0.77 5.62 -4.18
C ILE A 129 -1.31 5.83 -2.77
N VAL A 130 -2.44 5.18 -2.46
CA VAL A 130 -3.07 5.26 -1.14
C VAL A 130 -2.56 4.10 -0.30
N THR A 131 -1.57 4.37 0.55
CA THR A 131 -0.91 3.36 1.39
C THR A 131 -0.23 4.01 2.59
N SER A 132 0.06 3.23 3.62
CA SER A 132 0.94 3.60 4.72
C SER A 132 2.31 2.89 4.66
N ASP A 133 2.54 2.12 3.60
CA ASP A 133 3.77 1.37 3.44
C ASP A 133 4.92 2.29 3.00
N LYS A 134 6.02 2.23 3.77
CA LYS A 134 7.24 3.01 3.51
C LYS A 134 7.97 2.55 2.23
N ASP A 135 7.77 1.31 1.82
CA ASP A 135 8.50 0.72 0.71
C ASP A 135 8.05 1.32 -0.63
N MET A 136 6.80 1.83 -0.67
CA MET A 136 6.26 2.58 -1.80
C MET A 136 6.97 3.91 -2.09
N PHE A 137 7.81 4.41 -1.17
CA PHE A 137 8.60 5.63 -1.41
C PHE A 137 9.53 5.51 -2.61
N GLN A 138 9.95 4.30 -2.98
CA GLN A 138 10.73 4.04 -4.20
C GLN A 138 9.96 4.38 -5.50
N LEU A 139 8.64 4.50 -5.42
CA LEU A 139 7.76 4.79 -6.56
C LEU A 139 7.51 6.29 -6.77
N LEU A 140 7.89 7.14 -5.83
CA LEU A 140 7.66 8.58 -5.89
C LEU A 140 8.35 9.21 -7.11
N THR A 141 7.61 10.09 -7.80
CA THR A 141 8.05 10.87 -8.95
C THR A 141 7.38 12.24 -8.92
N PRO A 142 7.71 13.17 -9.84
CA PRO A 142 6.95 14.41 -9.96
C PRO A 142 5.45 14.22 -10.22
N LYS A 143 5.04 13.05 -10.76
CA LYS A 143 3.64 12.72 -11.07
C LYS A 143 3.03 11.70 -10.10
N THR A 144 3.83 10.94 -9.38
CA THR A 144 3.35 9.92 -8.43
C THR A 144 3.62 10.37 -7.00
N ARG A 145 2.55 10.47 -6.20
CA ARG A 145 2.59 10.81 -4.78
C ARG A 145 1.96 9.70 -3.93
N ILE A 146 2.29 9.66 -2.66
CA ILE A 146 1.65 8.79 -1.67
C ILE A 146 0.72 9.62 -0.80
N TYR A 147 -0.46 9.05 -0.49
CA TYR A 147 -1.37 9.55 0.52
C TYR A 147 -1.60 8.49 1.59
N ASP A 148 -1.29 8.82 2.85
CA ASP A 148 -1.64 8.00 4.03
C ASP A 148 -2.92 8.57 4.66
N PRO A 149 -4.10 7.97 4.41
CA PRO A 149 -5.39 8.48 4.90
C PRO A 149 -5.56 8.36 6.43
N VAL A 150 -4.74 7.54 7.08
CA VAL A 150 -4.77 7.38 8.54
C VAL A 150 -4.11 8.56 9.23
N LYS A 151 -2.98 9.01 8.68
CA LYS A 151 -2.27 10.19 9.18
C LYS A 151 -2.71 11.48 8.51
N ASP A 152 -3.60 11.38 7.53
CA ASP A 152 -4.00 12.47 6.64
C ASP A 152 -2.79 13.21 6.05
N LYS A 153 -1.82 12.44 5.55
CA LYS A 153 -0.52 12.97 5.15
C LYS A 153 -0.17 12.59 3.71
N TRP A 154 0.31 13.58 2.98
CA TRP A 154 0.84 13.45 1.64
C TRP A 154 2.37 13.33 1.65
N PHE A 155 2.90 12.54 0.73
CA PHE A 155 4.33 12.39 0.53
C PHE A 155 4.64 12.54 -0.96
N GLY A 156 5.67 13.32 -1.27
CA GLY A 156 6.27 13.47 -2.58
C GLY A 156 7.76 13.15 -2.55
N GLU A 157 8.47 13.40 -3.65
CA GLU A 157 9.90 13.07 -3.77
C GLU A 157 10.76 13.65 -2.64
N ALA A 158 10.48 14.88 -2.21
CA ALA A 158 11.23 15.54 -1.14
C ALA A 158 11.11 14.80 0.22
N ASP A 159 9.99 14.10 0.45
CA ASP A 159 9.78 13.35 1.68
C ASP A 159 10.65 12.09 1.75
N SER A 160 11.10 11.56 0.59
CA SER A 160 12.08 10.48 0.55
C SER A 160 13.40 10.89 1.18
N GLN A 161 13.86 12.11 0.89
CA GLN A 161 15.07 12.66 1.51
C GLN A 161 14.91 12.80 3.03
N VAL A 162 13.74 13.21 3.50
CA VAL A 162 13.45 13.34 4.95
C VAL A 162 13.37 11.96 5.62
N ARG A 163 12.74 10.98 4.94
CA ARG A 163 12.48 9.65 5.52
C ARG A 163 13.68 8.71 5.42
N PHE A 164 14.35 8.68 4.27
CA PHE A 164 15.40 7.72 3.93
C PHE A 164 16.77 8.37 3.73
N GLY A 165 16.87 9.71 3.72
CA GLY A 165 18.12 10.42 3.48
C GLY A 165 18.60 10.38 2.02
N VAL A 166 17.76 9.90 1.09
CA VAL A 166 18.09 9.75 -0.33
C VAL A 166 16.86 10.04 -1.20
N GLU A 167 17.08 10.27 -2.49
CA GLU A 167 16.02 10.36 -3.50
C GLU A 167 15.26 9.02 -3.67
N PRO A 168 14.01 9.02 -4.20
CA PRO A 168 13.18 7.82 -4.32
C PRO A 168 13.87 6.65 -5.01
N ALA A 169 14.57 6.89 -6.11
CA ALA A 169 15.27 5.86 -6.87
C ALA A 169 16.37 5.11 -6.08
N ARG A 170 16.81 5.67 -4.95
CA ARG A 170 17.84 5.09 -4.09
C ARG A 170 17.31 4.44 -2.81
N VAL A 171 16.01 4.48 -2.58
CA VAL A 171 15.39 3.85 -1.41
C VAL A 171 15.72 2.35 -1.37
N VAL A 172 15.66 1.66 -2.51
CA VAL A 172 15.99 0.23 -2.62
C VAL A 172 17.44 -0.08 -2.29
N GLU A 173 18.36 0.85 -2.53
CA GLU A 173 19.77 0.71 -2.17
C GLU A 173 19.96 0.72 -0.65
N ILE A 174 19.24 1.62 0.04
CA ILE A 174 19.21 1.66 1.50
C ILE A 174 18.65 0.35 2.06
N MET A 175 17.52 -0.11 1.52
CA MET A 175 16.87 -1.35 1.95
C MET A 175 17.74 -2.57 1.66
N GLY A 176 18.44 -2.62 0.54
CA GLY A 176 19.38 -3.68 0.20
C GLY A 176 20.54 -3.80 1.19
N LEU A 177 21.03 -2.67 1.72
CA LEU A 177 22.09 -2.67 2.73
C LEU A 177 21.59 -2.94 4.15
N MET A 178 20.50 -2.28 4.59
CA MET A 178 20.04 -2.42 5.97
C MET A 178 19.11 -3.63 6.18
N GLY A 179 18.54 -4.17 5.10
CA GLY A 179 17.50 -5.18 5.17
C GLY A 179 16.14 -4.63 5.58
N ASP A 180 15.15 -5.52 5.65
CA ASP A 180 13.84 -5.25 6.22
C ASP A 180 13.37 -6.41 7.09
N THR A 181 13.20 -6.15 8.38
CA THR A 181 12.77 -7.18 9.34
C THR A 181 11.32 -7.59 9.14
N SER A 182 10.45 -6.71 8.60
CA SER A 182 9.04 -7.03 8.37
C SER A 182 8.86 -8.04 7.25
N ASP A 183 9.78 -8.05 6.27
CA ASP A 183 9.79 -8.95 5.12
C ASP A 183 10.85 -10.04 5.21
N ASN A 184 11.57 -10.08 6.32
CA ASN A 184 12.70 -10.97 6.53
C ASN A 184 13.80 -10.82 5.45
N ILE A 185 14.01 -9.60 4.97
CA ILE A 185 15.09 -9.28 4.05
C ILE A 185 16.35 -9.04 4.88
N PRO A 186 17.42 -9.84 4.66
CA PRO A 186 18.55 -9.88 5.59
C PRO A 186 19.42 -8.63 5.60
N GLY A 187 19.57 -7.93 4.47
CA GLY A 187 20.54 -6.84 4.34
C GLY A 187 21.98 -7.31 4.59
N VAL A 188 22.85 -6.39 4.95
CA VAL A 188 24.22 -6.65 5.39
C VAL A 188 24.27 -6.62 6.92
N LYS A 189 24.49 -7.76 7.55
CA LYS A 189 24.52 -7.85 9.01
C LYS A 189 25.58 -6.91 9.61
N GLY A 190 25.11 -5.94 10.41
CA GLY A 190 25.98 -4.93 11.02
C GLY A 190 25.97 -3.58 10.29
N ILE A 191 25.22 -3.44 9.19
CA ILE A 191 24.91 -2.18 8.53
C ILE A 191 23.47 -1.81 8.83
N GLY A 192 23.26 -0.78 9.64
CA GLY A 192 21.95 -0.19 9.88
C GLY A 192 21.70 1.05 9.01
N GLU A 193 20.51 1.63 9.15
CA GLU A 193 20.01 2.75 8.33
C GLU A 193 21.03 3.90 8.18
N LYS A 194 21.60 4.42 9.30
CA LYS A 194 22.56 5.53 9.25
C LYS A 194 23.81 5.22 8.43
N THR A 195 24.31 3.98 8.51
CA THR A 195 25.49 3.56 7.75
C THR A 195 25.12 3.35 6.29
N ALA A 196 23.97 2.76 6.00
CA ALA A 196 23.45 2.58 4.65
C ALA A 196 23.30 3.92 3.94
N VAL A 197 22.64 4.91 4.58
CA VAL A 197 22.47 6.26 4.05
C VAL A 197 23.83 6.90 3.72
N LYS A 198 24.79 6.84 4.66
CA LYS A 198 26.14 7.39 4.44
C LYS A 198 26.82 6.75 3.21
N LEU A 199 26.75 5.43 3.10
CA LEU A 199 27.37 4.68 2.01
C LEU A 199 26.72 5.03 0.67
N ILE A 200 25.39 5.02 0.60
CA ILE A 200 24.68 5.31 -0.65
C ILE A 200 24.79 6.79 -1.03
N THR A 201 24.83 7.70 -0.09
CA THR A 201 25.14 9.12 -0.38
C THR A 201 26.53 9.28 -1.01
N GLN A 202 27.52 8.51 -0.56
CA GLN A 202 28.89 8.59 -1.05
C GLN A 202 29.12 7.86 -2.37
N PHE A 203 28.54 6.67 -2.53
CA PHE A 203 28.83 5.76 -3.65
C PHE A 203 27.69 5.66 -4.67
N GLY A 204 26.49 6.07 -4.32
CA GLY A 204 25.33 6.07 -5.19
C GLY A 204 24.53 4.77 -5.16
N THR A 205 25.13 3.65 -5.58
CA THR A 205 24.47 2.34 -5.64
C THR A 205 25.28 1.26 -4.91
N ILE A 206 24.66 0.13 -4.60
CA ILE A 206 25.36 -1.03 -4.04
C ILE A 206 26.42 -1.53 -5.00
N GLU A 207 26.17 -1.51 -6.30
CA GLU A 207 27.11 -1.92 -7.32
C GLU A 207 28.37 -1.04 -7.33
N GLU A 208 28.20 0.28 -7.34
CA GLU A 208 29.32 1.22 -7.26
C GLU A 208 30.08 1.12 -5.94
N LEU A 209 29.34 0.94 -4.83
CA LEU A 209 29.93 0.71 -3.50
C LEU A 209 30.84 -0.52 -3.50
N LEU A 210 30.37 -1.63 -4.06
CA LEU A 210 31.14 -2.88 -4.12
C LEU A 210 32.32 -2.81 -5.10
N ASN A 211 32.17 -2.13 -6.22
CA ASN A 211 33.25 -1.89 -7.19
C ASN A 211 34.35 -1.01 -6.59
N ARG A 212 34.00 -0.06 -5.74
CA ARG A 212 34.92 0.87 -5.07
C ARG A 212 35.15 0.53 -3.61
N ILE A 213 35.10 -0.74 -3.26
CA ILE A 213 35.11 -1.22 -1.87
C ILE A 213 36.39 -0.80 -1.11
N GLU A 214 37.52 -0.59 -1.81
CA GLU A 214 38.76 -0.15 -1.19
C GLU A 214 38.68 1.27 -0.60
N GLU A 215 37.77 2.09 -1.07
CA GLU A 215 37.55 3.44 -0.57
C GLU A 215 36.64 3.46 0.69
N VAL A 216 36.05 2.32 1.02
CA VAL A 216 35.12 2.24 2.18
C VAL A 216 35.88 2.31 3.51
N THR A 217 35.41 3.21 4.37
CA THR A 217 35.87 3.37 5.74
C THR A 217 34.69 3.32 6.72
N PRO A 218 34.86 2.76 7.92
CA PRO A 218 36.07 2.12 8.48
C PRO A 218 36.29 0.69 7.91
N THR A 219 37.47 0.14 8.14
CA THR A 219 37.85 -1.21 7.69
C THR A 219 36.84 -2.30 8.08
N LYS A 220 36.20 -2.17 9.24
CA LYS A 220 35.13 -3.09 9.68
C LYS A 220 33.98 -3.11 8.67
N THR A 221 33.48 -1.97 8.24
CA THR A 221 32.38 -1.86 7.24
C THR A 221 32.83 -2.45 5.89
N LYS A 222 34.06 -2.13 5.47
CA LYS A 222 34.65 -2.71 4.24
C LYS A 222 34.62 -4.23 4.28
N ASN A 223 35.09 -4.84 5.36
CA ASN A 223 35.11 -6.31 5.50
C ASN A 223 33.71 -6.91 5.49
N LEU A 224 32.73 -6.30 6.18
CA LEU A 224 31.33 -6.75 6.13
C LEU A 224 30.79 -6.76 4.69
N LEU A 225 31.08 -5.71 3.93
CA LEU A 225 30.63 -5.60 2.53
C LEU A 225 31.34 -6.61 1.61
N ARG A 226 32.64 -6.90 1.83
CA ARG A 226 33.35 -7.96 1.11
C ARG A 226 32.74 -9.34 1.33
N GLU A 227 32.39 -9.63 2.58
CA GLU A 227 31.84 -10.93 2.96
C GLU A 227 30.38 -11.09 2.54
N GLN A 228 29.59 -10.01 2.51
CA GLN A 228 28.14 -10.06 2.36
C GLN A 228 27.63 -9.25 1.15
N GLY A 229 28.48 -8.93 0.18
CA GLY A 229 28.10 -8.12 -0.99
C GLY A 229 27.00 -8.77 -1.83
N GLU A 230 27.06 -10.09 -2.02
CA GLU A 230 26.01 -10.83 -2.75
C GLU A 230 24.68 -10.82 -2.00
N GLN A 231 24.74 -10.89 -0.65
CA GLN A 231 23.55 -10.76 0.18
C GLN A 231 22.92 -9.37 0.09
N ALA A 232 23.75 -8.31 -0.04
CA ALA A 232 23.25 -6.96 -0.28
C ALA A 232 22.52 -6.86 -1.62
N ARG A 233 23.06 -7.46 -2.70
CA ARG A 233 22.42 -7.50 -4.02
C ARG A 233 21.09 -8.26 -3.99
N MET A 234 21.08 -9.44 -3.37
CA MET A 234 19.85 -10.23 -3.19
C MET A 234 18.81 -9.43 -2.39
N SER A 235 19.22 -8.79 -1.30
CA SER A 235 18.32 -7.98 -0.47
C SER A 235 17.74 -6.79 -1.23
N LYS A 236 18.53 -6.11 -2.05
CA LYS A 236 18.06 -5.06 -2.96
C LYS A 236 17.04 -5.63 -3.95
N GLN A 237 17.33 -6.78 -4.56
CA GLN A 237 16.38 -7.42 -5.50
C GLN A 237 15.05 -7.75 -4.84
N LEU A 238 15.07 -8.28 -3.62
CA LEU A 238 13.85 -8.59 -2.85
C LEU A 238 13.04 -7.35 -2.48
N ALA A 239 13.73 -6.23 -2.15
CA ALA A 239 13.10 -4.98 -1.80
C ALA A 239 12.59 -4.18 -3.01
N THR A 240 13.05 -4.51 -4.22
CA THR A 240 12.67 -3.78 -5.43
C THR A 240 11.26 -4.15 -5.88
N ILE A 241 10.40 -3.14 -6.04
CA ILE A 241 9.06 -3.30 -6.62
C ILE A 241 9.18 -3.48 -8.12
N GLN A 242 8.55 -4.53 -8.68
CA GLN A 242 8.50 -4.76 -10.12
C GLN A 242 7.54 -3.78 -10.79
N LEU A 243 7.95 -3.23 -11.94
CA LEU A 243 7.20 -2.20 -12.66
C LEU A 243 6.69 -2.67 -14.03
N ASP A 244 6.85 -3.95 -14.33
CA ASP A 244 6.58 -4.58 -15.62
C ASP A 244 5.70 -5.84 -15.53
N CYS A 245 4.88 -5.92 -14.48
CA CYS A 245 3.90 -6.99 -14.33
C CYS A 245 3.01 -7.10 -15.59
N PRO A 246 2.57 -8.31 -15.96
CA PRO A 246 1.73 -8.55 -17.15
C PRO A 246 0.29 -8.05 -16.94
N LEU A 247 0.14 -6.76 -16.70
CA LEU A 247 -1.13 -6.07 -16.54
C LEU A 247 -1.42 -5.21 -17.76
N GLU A 248 -2.63 -5.26 -18.26
CA GLU A 248 -3.13 -4.30 -19.22
C GLU A 248 -3.62 -3.05 -18.49
N PHE A 249 -3.29 -1.86 -19.02
CA PHE A 249 -3.78 -0.59 -18.50
C PHE A 249 -4.64 0.10 -19.57
N VAL A 250 -5.95 0.00 -19.42
CA VAL A 250 -6.93 0.71 -20.25
C VAL A 250 -7.64 1.73 -19.35
N PRO A 251 -7.38 3.03 -19.47
CA PRO A 251 -7.92 4.05 -18.55
C PRO A 251 -9.42 3.94 -18.31
N ALA A 252 -10.20 3.60 -19.34
CA ALA A 252 -11.65 3.44 -19.23
C ALA A 252 -12.09 2.37 -18.20
N HIS A 253 -11.25 1.36 -17.96
CA HIS A 253 -11.52 0.31 -16.96
C HIS A 253 -11.36 0.80 -15.52
N PHE A 254 -10.59 1.87 -15.31
CA PHE A 254 -10.28 2.47 -14.01
C PHE A 254 -11.18 3.68 -13.69
N GLN A 255 -12.04 4.10 -14.62
CA GLN A 255 -12.91 5.26 -14.41
C GLN A 255 -13.78 5.08 -13.16
N ALA A 256 -13.79 6.09 -12.28
CA ALA A 256 -14.65 6.08 -11.10
C ALA A 256 -16.13 6.08 -11.51
N LYS A 257 -16.88 5.12 -10.99
CA LYS A 257 -18.30 4.92 -11.29
C LYS A 257 -19.15 5.16 -10.06
N ALA A 258 -20.43 5.47 -10.25
CA ALA A 258 -21.37 5.57 -9.15
C ALA A 258 -21.52 4.21 -8.42
N PRO A 259 -21.61 4.20 -7.08
CA PRO A 259 -21.89 3.00 -6.31
C PRO A 259 -23.21 2.35 -6.69
N GLN A 260 -23.31 1.03 -6.54
CA GLN A 260 -24.56 0.27 -6.62
C GLN A 260 -25.31 0.43 -5.28
N ALA A 261 -25.98 1.58 -5.11
CA ALA A 261 -26.50 2.03 -3.81
C ALA A 261 -27.38 1.01 -3.09
N GLU A 262 -28.30 0.33 -3.80
CA GLU A 262 -29.19 -0.68 -3.20
C GLU A 262 -28.40 -1.87 -2.65
N ILE A 263 -27.39 -2.37 -3.40
CA ILE A 263 -26.54 -3.48 -3.02
C ILE A 263 -25.67 -3.07 -1.83
N LEU A 264 -25.07 -1.88 -1.90
CA LEU A 264 -24.23 -1.35 -0.81
C LEU A 264 -25.04 -1.17 0.48
N VAL A 265 -26.21 -0.53 0.43
CA VAL A 265 -27.08 -0.34 1.59
C VAL A 265 -27.51 -1.68 2.19
N SER A 266 -27.88 -2.67 1.34
CA SER A 266 -28.22 -4.01 1.80
C SER A 266 -27.06 -4.68 2.54
N LEU A 267 -25.85 -4.60 1.99
CA LEU A 267 -24.63 -5.15 2.58
C LEU A 267 -24.26 -4.45 3.89
N LEU A 268 -24.33 -3.12 3.95
CA LEU A 268 -24.05 -2.36 5.16
C LEU A 268 -25.05 -2.68 6.30
N ARG A 269 -26.31 -2.94 5.97
CA ARG A 269 -27.32 -3.42 6.93
C ARG A 269 -27.05 -4.85 7.40
N GLU A 270 -26.63 -5.76 6.49
CA GLU A 270 -26.22 -7.13 6.84
C GLU A 270 -25.06 -7.11 7.85
N LEU A 271 -24.15 -6.15 7.73
CA LEU A 271 -23.01 -5.93 8.61
C LEU A 271 -23.36 -5.11 9.86
N GLU A 272 -24.59 -4.59 9.94
CA GLU A 272 -25.10 -3.71 11.03
C GLU A 272 -24.39 -2.34 11.07
N PHE A 273 -23.86 -1.87 9.96
CA PHE A 273 -23.25 -0.55 9.82
C PHE A 273 -24.33 0.51 9.51
N MET A 274 -25.23 0.74 10.48
CA MET A 274 -26.45 1.52 10.28
C MET A 274 -26.17 2.99 9.91
N THR A 275 -25.13 3.59 10.47
CA THR A 275 -24.74 4.97 10.16
C THR A 275 -24.28 5.09 8.71
N LEU A 276 -23.41 4.16 8.26
CA LEU A 276 -22.95 4.12 6.87
C LEU A 276 -24.12 3.84 5.90
N ALA A 277 -25.03 2.93 6.26
CA ALA A 277 -26.18 2.61 5.43
C ALA A 277 -27.11 3.82 5.24
N LYS A 278 -27.30 4.63 6.28
CA LYS A 278 -28.14 5.86 6.19
C LYS A 278 -27.54 6.89 5.26
N ALA A 279 -26.21 7.02 5.17
CA ALA A 279 -25.54 7.98 4.30
C ALA A 279 -25.84 7.72 2.80
N PHE A 280 -26.16 6.47 2.44
CA PHE A 280 -26.53 6.09 1.06
C PHE A 280 -28.05 5.96 0.84
N GLN A 281 -28.88 6.28 1.84
CA GLN A 281 -30.33 6.25 1.72
C GLN A 281 -30.86 7.62 1.31
N GLY A 282 -31.53 7.71 0.17
CA GLY A 282 -32.19 8.93 -0.28
C GLY A 282 -31.45 9.75 -1.33
N GLU A 283 -30.29 9.29 -1.77
CA GLU A 283 -29.56 9.92 -2.88
C GLU A 283 -30.10 9.41 -4.23
N THR A 284 -30.51 10.34 -5.09
CA THR A 284 -30.80 10.01 -6.51
C THR A 284 -29.50 9.66 -7.24
N PRO A 285 -29.56 8.87 -8.35
CA PRO A 285 -28.34 8.49 -9.12
C PRO A 285 -27.45 9.66 -9.55
N GLU A 286 -28.00 10.87 -9.66
CA GLU A 286 -27.24 12.09 -9.98
C GLU A 286 -26.54 12.71 -8.76
N GLN A 287 -27.05 12.51 -7.54
CA GLN A 287 -26.45 12.96 -6.27
C GLN A 287 -25.43 11.95 -5.72
N ASN A 288 -25.49 10.72 -6.16
CA ASN A 288 -24.53 9.64 -5.86
C ASN A 288 -23.13 9.81 -6.52
N ARG A 289 -22.86 10.90 -7.20
CA ARG A 289 -21.49 11.35 -7.44
C ARG A 289 -20.96 11.80 -6.09
N LEU A 290 -20.31 10.88 -5.38
CA LEU A 290 -19.64 10.98 -4.07
C LEU A 290 -19.36 12.45 -3.65
N GLY A 291 -20.30 13.14 -3.04
CA GLY A 291 -20.09 14.53 -2.77
C GLY A 291 -21.16 15.38 -2.12
N ALA A 292 -22.35 14.86 -1.78
CA ALA A 292 -23.33 15.60 -1.01
C ALA A 292 -23.44 15.02 0.41
N ASP A 293 -23.07 15.83 1.40
CA ASP A 293 -23.46 15.77 2.81
C ASP A 293 -23.23 14.46 3.61
N VAL A 294 -21.97 14.07 3.76
CA VAL A 294 -21.55 13.18 4.87
C VAL A 294 -20.90 14.02 5.99
N GLU A 295 -21.40 15.22 6.23
CA GLU A 295 -20.92 16.11 7.31
C GLU A 295 -21.27 15.62 8.73
N GLN A 296 -22.03 14.52 8.89
CA GLN A 296 -22.51 14.04 10.19
C GLN A 296 -22.06 12.62 10.58
N ILE A 297 -21.01 12.07 9.97
CA ILE A 297 -20.41 10.84 10.51
C ILE A 297 -19.34 11.21 11.54
N HIS A 298 -19.78 11.90 12.58
CA HIS A 298 -19.04 12.03 13.83
C HIS A 298 -19.65 11.08 14.87
N ASP A 299 -19.42 9.79 14.72
CA ASP A 299 -19.19 8.98 15.91
C ASP A 299 -17.66 9.06 16.16
N ALA A 300 -17.29 10.21 16.72
CA ALA A 300 -15.92 10.70 16.84
C ALA A 300 -15.01 9.77 17.66
N ALA A 301 -15.54 8.90 18.49
CA ALA A 301 -14.73 8.04 19.34
C ALA A 301 -14.10 6.85 18.59
N ALA A 302 -14.77 6.27 17.59
CA ALA A 302 -14.23 5.15 16.82
C ALA A 302 -13.35 5.63 15.65
N ALA A 303 -13.71 6.76 15.02
CA ALA A 303 -12.91 7.35 13.96
C ALA A 303 -11.61 7.98 14.48
N ASP A 304 -11.64 8.65 15.63
CA ASP A 304 -10.45 9.22 16.27
C ASP A 304 -9.46 8.15 16.78
N ALA A 305 -9.93 6.96 17.17
CA ALA A 305 -9.06 5.85 17.53
C ALA A 305 -8.37 5.23 16.32
N PHE A 306 -8.99 5.30 15.13
CA PHE A 306 -8.40 4.82 13.88
C PHE A 306 -7.40 5.83 13.30
N LEU A 307 -7.57 7.13 13.59
CA LEU A 307 -6.75 8.22 13.06
C LEU A 307 -5.58 8.62 13.99
N LYS A 308 -5.48 8.06 15.20
CA LYS A 308 -4.33 8.22 16.12
C LYS A 308 -3.41 7.01 16.08
#